data_7c99693f3e38dbd799fc4bf60a8d88b1
#
_entry.id   7c99693f3e38dbd799fc4bf60a8d88b1
#
_cell.length_a   1.000
_cell.length_b   1.000
_cell.length_c   1.000
_cell.angle_alpha   90.00
_cell.angle_beta   90.00
_cell.angle_gamma   90.00
#
_symmetry.space_group_name_H-M   'P 1'
#
loop_
_entity.id
_entity.type
_entity.pdbx_description
1 polymer ?
#
loop_
_entity_poly.entity_id
_entity_poly.type
_entity_poly.pdbx_seq_one_letter_code
_entity_poly.pdbx_strand_id
1 'polypeptide(L)'
;DVKKLYSMYNSAFLDDLTKAMGRKSFDEDLKALPEKGGYLCLFDVDKFKNINDTFGHLLGDEVLMKVVKILKSQIPVDKGKVYRFGGDEFAVIYTGGTLEELLSILKEIVHFQVGSINLSTSIGVAHSNECPTVERLKMLADERLYKSKKNGRAQISWQ
;
A
#
# COMPACT_ATOMS: atom_id res chain seq x y z
N ASP A 1 -26.33 -18.67 -3.40
CA ASP A 1 -25.36 -19.66 -3.86
C ASP A 1 -23.92 -19.19 -3.63
N VAL A 2 -22.96 -20.05 -3.79
CA VAL A 2 -21.55 -19.79 -3.52
C VAL A 2 -20.99 -18.66 -4.41
N LYS A 3 -21.34 -18.66 -5.68
CA LYS A 3 -20.88 -17.61 -6.62
C LYS A 3 -21.42 -16.24 -6.22
N LYS A 4 -22.66 -16.16 -5.81
CA LYS A 4 -23.28 -14.90 -5.38
C LYS A 4 -22.63 -14.38 -4.09
N LEU A 5 -22.40 -15.27 -3.13
CA LEU A 5 -21.72 -14.91 -1.87
C LEU A 5 -20.30 -14.43 -2.12
N TYR A 6 -19.58 -15.12 -3.00
CA TYR A 6 -18.20 -14.74 -3.35
C TYR A 6 -18.16 -13.38 -4.05
N SER A 7 -19.10 -13.13 -4.96
CA SER A 7 -19.22 -11.85 -5.64
C SER A 7 -19.54 -10.71 -4.66
N MET A 8 -20.46 -10.96 -3.71
CA MET A 8 -20.79 -9.99 -2.67
C MET A 8 -19.61 -9.71 -1.76
N TYR A 9 -18.86 -10.74 -1.38
CA TYR A 9 -17.65 -10.59 -0.58
C TYR A 9 -16.64 -9.70 -1.32
N ASN A 10 -16.35 -10.00 -2.56
CA ASN A 10 -15.39 -9.24 -3.36
C ASN A 10 -15.81 -7.76 -3.48
N SER A 11 -17.09 -7.49 -3.76
CA SER A 11 -17.60 -6.12 -3.85
C SER A 11 -17.49 -5.35 -2.54
N ALA A 12 -17.67 -6.04 -1.40
CA ALA A 12 -17.65 -5.40 -0.08
C ALA A 12 -16.24 -5.15 0.44
N PHE A 13 -15.28 -6.03 0.11
CA PHE A 13 -13.97 -6.05 0.76
C PHE A 13 -12.77 -5.81 -0.16
N LEU A 14 -12.90 -6.10 -1.46
CA LEU A 14 -11.80 -5.94 -2.41
C LEU A 14 -12.01 -4.77 -3.35
N ASP A 15 -10.92 -4.11 -3.70
CA ASP A 15 -10.91 -3.13 -4.77
C ASP A 15 -11.09 -3.83 -6.11
N ASP A 16 -12.06 -3.39 -6.91
CA ASP A 16 -12.41 -4.05 -8.17
C ASP A 16 -11.25 -4.07 -9.16
N LEU A 17 -10.51 -2.98 -9.26
CA LEU A 17 -9.43 -2.86 -10.23
C LEU A 17 -8.22 -3.70 -9.86
N THR A 18 -7.71 -3.54 -8.63
CA THR A 18 -6.41 -4.09 -8.22
C THR A 18 -6.53 -5.37 -7.42
N LYS A 19 -7.71 -5.66 -6.90
CA LYS A 19 -7.96 -6.78 -5.96
C LYS A 19 -7.21 -6.63 -4.63
N ALA A 20 -6.70 -5.43 -4.33
CA ALA A 20 -6.27 -5.08 -2.99
C ALA A 20 -7.49 -5.01 -2.07
N MET A 21 -7.27 -5.08 -0.76
CA MET A 21 -8.35 -4.87 0.20
C MET A 21 -8.81 -3.41 0.15
N GLY A 22 -10.07 -3.17 0.49
CA GLY A 22 -10.64 -1.82 0.49
C GLY A 22 -10.48 -1.10 1.82
N ARG A 23 -11.03 0.12 1.89
CA ARG A 23 -10.93 0.96 3.09
C ARG A 23 -11.56 0.33 4.33
N LYS A 24 -12.70 -0.34 4.17
CA LYS A 24 -13.38 -0.97 5.31
C LYS A 24 -12.50 -2.01 6.00
N SER A 25 -11.88 -2.87 5.21
CA SER A 25 -10.94 -3.86 5.73
C SER A 25 -9.73 -3.20 6.37
N PHE A 26 -9.23 -2.13 5.76
CA PHE A 26 -8.12 -1.36 6.32
C PHE A 26 -8.46 -0.82 7.72
N ASP A 27 -9.62 -0.19 7.87
CA ASP A 27 -10.01 0.40 9.15
C ASP A 27 -10.13 -0.67 10.24
N GLU A 28 -10.68 -1.83 9.92
CA GLU A 28 -10.80 -2.94 10.85
C GLU A 28 -9.42 -3.51 11.25
N ASP A 29 -8.56 -3.75 10.26
CA ASP A 29 -7.24 -4.33 10.50
C ASP A 29 -6.33 -3.35 11.24
N LEU A 30 -6.46 -2.06 10.97
CA LEU A 30 -5.69 -1.04 11.67
C LEU A 30 -6.07 -0.97 13.16
N LYS A 31 -7.34 -1.10 13.49
CA LYS A 31 -7.81 -1.14 14.90
C LYS A 31 -7.18 -2.28 15.68
N ALA A 32 -6.93 -3.41 15.03
CA ALA A 32 -6.34 -4.59 15.66
C ALA A 32 -4.80 -4.50 15.75
N LEU A 33 -4.17 -3.58 15.05
CA LEU A 33 -2.71 -3.52 14.94
C LEU A 33 -1.99 -3.25 16.26
N PRO A 34 -2.49 -2.37 17.17
CA PRO A 34 -1.80 -2.14 18.45
C PRO A 34 -1.65 -3.41 19.29
N GLU A 35 -2.63 -4.29 19.30
CA GLU A 35 -2.54 -5.56 20.05
C GLU A 35 -1.62 -6.56 19.38
N LYS A 36 -1.71 -6.68 18.07
CA LYS A 36 -0.87 -7.61 17.32
C LYS A 36 0.57 -7.16 17.25
N GLY A 37 0.78 -5.86 17.17
CA GLY A 37 2.08 -5.27 16.91
C GLY A 37 2.49 -5.46 15.45
N GLY A 38 2.92 -4.38 14.81
CA GLY A 38 3.36 -4.44 13.42
C GLY A 38 3.49 -3.08 12.79
N TYR A 39 3.64 -3.08 11.48
CA TYR A 39 3.94 -1.90 10.69
C TYR A 39 2.75 -1.44 9.87
N LEU A 40 2.59 -0.13 9.80
CA LEU A 40 1.70 0.53 8.86
C LEU A 40 2.57 1.24 7.81
N CYS A 41 2.31 0.94 6.54
CA CYS A 41 2.94 1.61 5.42
C CYS A 41 1.87 2.36 4.65
N LEU A 42 2.14 3.62 4.34
CA LEU A 42 1.31 4.41 3.42
C LEU A 42 2.16 4.75 2.21
N PHE A 43 1.61 4.60 1.02
CA PHE A 43 2.35 4.94 -0.19
C PHE A 43 1.42 5.36 -1.32
N ASP A 44 2.00 6.06 -2.28
CA ASP A 44 1.34 6.34 -3.54
C ASP A 44 2.35 6.29 -4.69
N VAL A 45 1.81 6.20 -5.91
CA VAL A 45 2.63 6.18 -7.14
C VAL A 45 3.04 7.60 -7.48
N ASP A 46 4.35 7.81 -7.62
CA ASP A 46 4.90 9.13 -7.91
C ASP A 46 4.38 9.64 -9.25
N LYS A 47 3.89 10.89 -9.23
CA LYS A 47 3.43 11.60 -10.43
C LYS A 47 2.35 10.83 -11.21
N PHE A 48 1.47 10.16 -10.50
CA PHE A 48 0.44 9.32 -11.11
C PHE A 48 -0.48 10.12 -12.04
N LYS A 49 -0.81 11.36 -11.67
CA LYS A 49 -1.60 12.23 -12.56
C LYS A 49 -0.91 12.46 -13.90
N ASN A 50 0.40 12.69 -13.88
CA ASN A 50 1.18 12.86 -15.10
C ASN A 50 1.18 11.60 -15.96
N ILE A 51 1.19 10.43 -15.33
CA ILE A 51 1.11 9.16 -16.04
C ILE A 51 -0.22 9.06 -16.79
N ASN A 52 -1.33 9.35 -16.12
CA ASN A 52 -2.64 9.36 -16.75
C ASN A 52 -2.74 10.39 -17.89
N ASP A 53 -2.25 11.61 -17.62
CA ASP A 53 -2.31 12.69 -18.60
C ASP A 53 -1.46 12.41 -19.85
N THR A 54 -0.33 11.74 -19.67
CA THR A 54 0.61 11.44 -20.78
C THR A 54 0.24 10.17 -21.53
N PHE A 55 -0.13 9.11 -20.83
CA PHE A 55 -0.31 7.78 -21.41
C PHE A 55 -1.76 7.28 -21.40
N GLY A 56 -2.65 7.99 -20.74
CA GLY A 56 -4.06 7.60 -20.64
C GLY A 56 -4.38 6.73 -19.43
N HIS A 57 -5.68 6.65 -19.11
CA HIS A 57 -6.16 5.95 -17.92
C HIS A 57 -5.97 4.43 -17.96
N LEU A 58 -5.97 3.82 -19.16
CA LEU A 58 -5.72 2.37 -19.28
C LEU A 58 -4.34 2.01 -18.76
N LEU A 59 -3.32 2.80 -19.11
CA LEU A 59 -1.98 2.57 -18.59
C LEU A 59 -1.91 2.86 -17.10
N GLY A 60 -2.57 3.94 -16.65
CA GLY A 60 -2.68 4.23 -15.22
C GLY A 60 -3.24 3.05 -14.44
N ASP A 61 -4.29 2.44 -14.96
CA ASP A 61 -4.88 1.24 -14.35
C ASP A 61 -3.88 0.08 -14.29
N GLU A 62 -3.12 -0.14 -15.36
CA GLU A 62 -2.07 -1.18 -15.39
C GLU A 62 -1.00 -0.94 -14.34
N VAL A 63 -0.62 0.33 -14.14
CA VAL A 63 0.36 0.72 -13.13
C VAL A 63 -0.13 0.36 -11.72
N LEU A 64 -1.38 0.70 -11.41
CA LEU A 64 -1.98 0.39 -10.11
C LEU A 64 -2.08 -1.11 -9.88
N MET A 65 -2.50 -1.86 -10.89
CA MET A 65 -2.55 -3.32 -10.83
C MET A 65 -1.17 -3.94 -10.61
N LYS A 66 -0.15 -3.39 -11.27
CA LYS A 66 1.23 -3.89 -11.18
C LYS A 66 1.78 -3.74 -9.77
N VAL A 67 1.61 -2.58 -9.15
CA VAL A 67 2.06 -2.33 -7.77
C VAL A 67 1.47 -3.35 -6.82
N VAL A 68 0.16 -3.58 -6.88
CA VAL A 68 -0.51 -4.54 -6.01
C VAL A 68 -0.02 -5.97 -6.29
N LYS A 69 0.16 -6.32 -7.56
CA LYS A 69 0.66 -7.65 -7.95
C LYS A 69 2.05 -7.91 -7.38
N ILE A 70 2.95 -6.93 -7.49
CA ILE A 70 4.31 -7.06 -6.92
C ILE A 70 4.23 -7.30 -5.42
N LEU A 71 3.48 -6.47 -4.69
CA LEU A 71 3.37 -6.60 -3.24
C LEU A 71 2.74 -7.93 -2.83
N LYS A 72 1.67 -8.34 -3.49
CA LYS A 72 1.03 -9.62 -3.19
C LYS A 72 1.95 -10.83 -3.43
N SER A 73 2.84 -10.73 -4.42
CA SER A 73 3.80 -11.80 -4.69
C SER A 73 4.90 -11.89 -3.64
N GLN A 74 5.16 -10.80 -2.90
CA GLN A 74 6.24 -10.72 -1.93
C GLN A 74 5.77 -10.89 -0.48
N ILE A 75 4.55 -10.45 -0.18
CA ILE A 75 4.03 -10.48 1.19
C ILE A 75 3.40 -11.84 1.48
N PRO A 76 3.90 -12.59 2.49
CA PRO A 76 3.22 -13.83 2.92
C PRO A 76 1.80 -13.51 3.40
N VAL A 77 0.85 -14.34 3.03
CA VAL A 77 -0.59 -14.13 3.32
C VAL A 77 -0.86 -13.98 4.82
N ASP A 78 -0.10 -14.70 5.64
CA ASP A 78 -0.26 -14.69 7.11
C ASP A 78 0.45 -13.51 7.78
N LYS A 79 1.24 -12.73 7.03
CA LYS A 79 2.01 -11.60 7.59
C LYS A 79 1.50 -10.24 7.20
N GLY A 80 0.81 -10.10 6.09
CA GLY A 80 0.37 -8.78 5.69
C GLY A 80 -0.63 -8.75 4.56
N LYS A 81 -1.18 -7.56 4.35
CA LYS A 81 -2.16 -7.29 3.30
C LYS A 81 -1.91 -5.93 2.67
N VAL A 82 -2.35 -5.80 1.43
CA VAL A 82 -2.31 -4.56 0.66
C VAL A 82 -3.71 -3.97 0.60
N TYR A 83 -3.82 -2.66 0.77
CA TYR A 83 -5.08 -1.92 0.76
C TYR A 83 -5.01 -0.79 -0.25
N ARG A 84 -6.15 -0.51 -0.88
CA ARG A 84 -6.29 0.66 -1.76
C ARG A 84 -7.45 1.50 -1.29
N PHE A 85 -7.21 2.82 -1.15
CA PHE A 85 -8.25 3.77 -0.72
C PHE A 85 -8.99 4.40 -1.89
N GLY A 86 -8.36 4.47 -3.04
CA GLY A 86 -8.84 5.13 -4.24
C GLY A 86 -7.70 5.83 -4.94
N GLY A 87 -7.83 6.11 -6.25
CA GLY A 87 -6.75 6.70 -7.01
C GLY A 87 -5.47 5.89 -6.87
N ASP A 88 -4.39 6.57 -6.53
CA ASP A 88 -3.07 5.97 -6.33
C ASP A 88 -2.65 5.87 -4.85
N GLU A 89 -3.60 5.96 -3.93
CA GLU A 89 -3.35 5.91 -2.49
C GLU A 89 -3.53 4.49 -1.95
N PHE A 90 -2.47 3.97 -1.34
CA PHE A 90 -2.38 2.59 -0.88
C PHE A 90 -1.83 2.50 0.53
N ALA A 91 -2.05 1.34 1.14
CA ALA A 91 -1.43 0.99 2.41
C ALA A 91 -1.01 -0.48 2.42
N VAL A 92 -0.08 -0.79 3.32
CA VAL A 92 0.27 -2.16 3.71
C VAL A 92 0.22 -2.22 5.22
N ILE A 93 -0.36 -3.27 5.76
CA ILE A 93 -0.24 -3.61 7.18
C ILE A 93 0.56 -4.90 7.24
N TYR A 94 1.67 -4.91 7.98
CA TYR A 94 2.61 -6.02 8.03
C TYR A 94 2.87 -6.42 9.48
N THR A 95 2.59 -7.67 9.82
CA THR A 95 2.75 -8.20 11.18
C THR A 95 3.59 -9.48 11.15
N GLY A 96 4.18 -9.83 12.28
CA GLY A 96 4.90 -11.09 12.39
C GLY A 96 6.24 -11.15 11.66
N GLY A 97 6.82 -10.00 11.31
CA GLY A 97 8.11 -9.93 10.64
C GLY A 97 8.93 -8.72 11.09
N THR A 98 10.13 -8.62 10.56
CA THR A 98 11.08 -7.55 10.92
C THR A 98 10.97 -6.36 9.98
N LEU A 99 11.53 -5.22 10.40
CA LEU A 99 11.62 -4.05 9.53
C LEU A 99 12.44 -4.36 8.28
N GLU A 100 13.53 -5.10 8.41
CA GLU A 100 14.38 -5.49 7.28
C GLU A 100 13.63 -6.30 6.24
N GLU A 101 12.79 -7.24 6.68
CA GLU A 101 11.93 -8.01 5.78
C GLU A 101 10.96 -7.10 5.04
N LEU A 102 10.30 -6.20 5.77
CA LEU A 102 9.34 -5.27 5.17
C LEU A 102 10.03 -4.33 4.18
N LEU A 103 11.17 -3.75 4.54
CA LEU A 103 11.91 -2.86 3.65
C LEU A 103 12.35 -3.59 2.38
N SER A 104 12.75 -4.85 2.50
CA SER A 104 13.11 -5.67 1.32
C SER A 104 11.93 -5.85 0.37
N ILE A 105 10.74 -6.06 0.92
CA ILE A 105 9.52 -6.15 0.12
C ILE A 105 9.20 -4.81 -0.56
N LEU A 106 9.21 -3.72 0.21
CA LEU A 106 8.85 -2.39 -0.28
C LEU A 106 9.83 -1.88 -1.35
N LYS A 107 11.09 -2.28 -1.30
CA LYS A 107 12.08 -1.91 -2.32
C LYS A 107 11.65 -2.35 -3.72
N GLU A 108 10.88 -3.42 -3.83
CA GLU A 108 10.42 -3.92 -5.12
C GLU A 108 9.46 -2.95 -5.84
N ILE A 109 8.83 -2.05 -5.08
CA ILE A 109 7.94 -1.03 -5.67
C ILE A 109 8.52 0.38 -5.64
N VAL A 110 9.68 0.60 -5.01
CA VAL A 110 10.33 1.92 -5.07
C VAL A 110 10.62 2.30 -6.50
N HIS A 111 11.16 1.36 -7.28
CA HIS A 111 11.33 1.49 -8.73
C HIS A 111 10.76 0.24 -9.40
N PHE A 112 9.89 0.43 -10.36
CA PHE A 112 9.31 -0.69 -11.11
C PHE A 112 8.96 -0.24 -12.52
N GLN A 113 8.55 -1.17 -13.37
CA GLN A 113 8.27 -0.88 -14.78
C GLN A 113 6.94 -1.48 -15.20
N VAL A 114 6.26 -0.77 -16.10
CA VAL A 114 5.17 -1.32 -16.89
C VAL A 114 5.58 -1.13 -18.35
N GLY A 115 5.83 -2.26 -19.05
CA GLY A 115 6.43 -2.21 -20.37
C GLY A 115 7.80 -1.53 -20.30
N SER A 116 8.01 -0.48 -21.10
CA SER A 116 9.24 0.30 -21.10
C SER A 116 9.18 1.53 -20.18
N ILE A 117 8.07 1.73 -19.48
CA ILE A 117 7.85 2.92 -18.66
C ILE A 117 8.41 2.69 -17.27
N ASN A 118 9.28 3.60 -16.83
CA ASN A 118 9.87 3.57 -15.50
C ASN A 118 8.97 4.32 -14.52
N LEU A 119 8.70 3.68 -13.38
CA LEU A 119 7.78 4.18 -12.38
C LEU A 119 8.42 4.09 -10.99
N SER A 120 7.88 4.86 -10.05
CA SER A 120 8.35 4.83 -8.67
C SER A 120 7.21 5.06 -7.69
N THR A 121 7.46 4.75 -6.42
CA THR A 121 6.56 5.05 -5.32
C THR A 121 7.32 5.78 -4.22
N SER A 122 6.59 6.60 -3.46
CA SER A 122 7.06 7.20 -2.23
C SER A 122 6.31 6.54 -1.08
N ILE A 123 7.02 6.18 -0.02
CA ILE A 123 6.49 5.32 1.05
C ILE A 123 6.86 5.89 2.42
N GLY A 124 5.90 5.85 3.34
CA GLY A 124 6.14 6.13 4.75
C GLY A 124 5.80 4.90 5.58
N VAL A 125 6.64 4.55 6.54
CA VAL A 125 6.50 3.37 7.38
C VAL A 125 6.57 3.77 8.85
N ALA A 126 5.65 3.24 9.67
CA ALA A 126 5.64 3.44 11.11
C ALA A 126 5.28 2.13 11.82
N HIS A 127 5.85 1.92 13.00
CA HIS A 127 5.52 0.76 13.83
C HIS A 127 4.49 1.13 14.89
N SER A 128 3.59 0.21 15.20
CA SER A 128 2.52 0.44 16.17
C SER A 128 3.02 0.82 17.56
N ASN A 129 4.25 0.41 17.95
CA ASN A 129 4.82 0.76 19.25
C ASN A 129 5.35 2.20 19.31
N GLU A 130 5.44 2.91 18.20
CA GLU A 130 5.91 4.30 18.19
C GLU A 130 4.84 5.31 18.59
N CYS A 131 3.57 4.90 18.61
CA CYS A 131 2.45 5.82 18.83
C CYS A 131 1.43 5.22 19.81
N PRO A 132 0.82 6.04 20.67
CA PRO A 132 -0.14 5.55 21.65
C PRO A 132 -1.53 5.22 21.07
N THR A 133 -1.87 5.76 19.89
CA THR A 133 -3.17 5.55 19.24
C THR A 133 -3.00 5.25 17.76
N VAL A 134 -4.00 4.61 17.17
CA VAL A 134 -3.98 4.34 15.71
C VAL A 134 -4.07 5.62 14.91
N GLU A 135 -4.77 6.63 15.41
CA GLU A 135 -4.84 7.94 14.74
C GLU A 135 -3.47 8.57 14.64
N ARG A 136 -2.67 8.50 15.71
CA ARG A 136 -1.29 9.01 15.70
C ARG A 136 -0.37 8.17 14.83
N LEU A 137 -0.60 6.87 14.78
CA LEU A 137 0.16 5.96 13.91
C LEU A 137 -0.06 6.33 12.44
N LYS A 138 -1.30 6.57 12.05
CA LYS A 138 -1.62 7.02 10.69
C LYS A 138 -0.93 8.35 10.37
N MET A 139 -0.98 9.30 11.30
CA MET A 139 -0.32 10.60 11.13
C MET A 139 1.18 10.43 10.94
N LEU A 140 1.81 9.58 11.73
CA LEU A 140 3.26 9.34 11.62
C LEU A 140 3.65 8.71 10.29
N ALA A 141 2.91 7.71 9.85
CA ALA A 141 3.15 7.10 8.54
C ALA A 141 2.95 8.11 7.41
N ASP A 142 1.93 8.97 7.52
CA ASP A 142 1.65 10.01 6.54
C ASP A 142 2.75 11.08 6.52
N GLU A 143 3.24 11.50 7.68
CA GLU A 143 4.37 12.43 7.78
C GLU A 143 5.62 11.86 7.09
N ARG A 144 5.88 10.57 7.27
CA ARG A 144 7.02 9.90 6.63
C ARG A 144 6.82 9.75 5.12
N LEU A 145 5.59 9.50 4.67
CA LEU A 145 5.27 9.53 3.25
C LEU A 145 5.55 10.91 2.65
N TYR A 146 5.10 11.97 3.33
CA TYR A 146 5.36 13.34 2.92
C TYR A 146 6.87 13.62 2.86
N LYS A 147 7.61 13.16 3.86
CA LYS A 147 9.07 13.27 3.90
C LYS A 147 9.72 12.63 2.67
N SER A 148 9.27 11.44 2.28
CA SER A 148 9.76 10.75 1.09
C SER A 148 9.48 11.57 -0.18
N LYS A 149 8.29 12.13 -0.30
CA LYS A 149 7.93 12.98 -1.44
C LYS A 149 8.78 14.24 -1.49
N LYS A 150 8.99 14.86 -0.35
CA LYS A 150 9.76 16.12 -0.25
C LYS A 150 11.25 15.91 -0.53
N ASN A 151 11.80 14.76 -0.16
CA ASN A 151 13.22 14.46 -0.30
C ASN A 151 13.60 13.84 -1.66
N GLY A 152 12.73 14.01 -2.66
CA GLY A 152 13.03 13.61 -4.03
C GLY A 152 12.20 12.44 -4.55
N ARG A 153 11.21 11.97 -3.80
CA ARG A 153 10.38 10.83 -4.17
C ARG A 153 11.18 9.53 -4.31
N ALA A 154 10.58 8.49 -4.79
CA ALA A 154 11.21 7.19 -5.06
C ALA A 154 12.05 6.70 -3.87
N GLN A 155 11.43 6.64 -2.69
CA GLN A 155 12.13 6.26 -1.46
C GLN A 155 11.18 5.87 -0.36
N ILE A 156 11.75 5.25 0.67
CA ILE A 156 11.04 4.81 1.87
C ILE A 156 11.55 5.63 3.06
N SER A 157 10.65 6.18 3.86
CA SER A 157 11.00 6.84 5.12
C SER A 157 10.39 6.05 6.28
N TRP A 158 11.25 5.63 7.23
CA TRP A 158 10.82 4.86 8.42
C TRP A 158 11.36 5.45 9.72
N GLN A 159 11.95 6.64 9.64
CA GLN A 159 12.47 7.40 10.79
C GLN A 159 12.01 8.84 10.73
#